data_bbc4b5be30567130c30bf13510d391bc
#
_entry.id   bbc4b5be30567130c30bf13510d391bc
#
_cell.length_a   1.000
_cell.length_b   1.000
_cell.length_c   1.000
_cell.angle_alpha   90.00
_cell.angle_beta   90.00
_cell.angle_gamma   90.00
#
_symmetry.space_group_name_H-M   'P 1'
#
loop_
_entity.id
_entity.type
_entity.pdbx_description
1 polymer ?
#
loop_
_entity_poly.entity_id
_entity_poly.type
_entity_poly.pdbx_seq_one_letter_code
_entity_poly.pdbx_strand_id
1 'polypeptide(L)'
;MSVFASEDRSPSISARRRVHHAVIGLATLLACGGSPEYDVVIRNGTLYDGSGRAPVAGDLAIAGDSIVAVGTVAGRGRLEVDATGYAVSPGFINMLSWANESLLEDGRSMSDIMQGVTLEVMGEGESMGPLSDTLRADMRAQQGDIRYPITWRTLRGYLDSLVARGVSTNVASFIGATTVRINHIGWDDRAPTAAELAAMQAEVRQAMEEGARGVGSSLIYAPAFYAKTPELVALMQAAAPYGGMYISHLRSEGARLEEAVDELMTIARETGARAEIYHLKAAGEANWPKMARVLARIDSARAAGLEITADIYPYTAGATGLDAAMPPWVQEGGYAAWAKRLQDPAVRRKVAEEMRTPTDQWESLLLASGSPDRVVLSGFKADSLKPYTGKTLAAVAALRGTSVEETAMDLVIKDGSRVGTIYFIIDEDNIAAQLRKPWVSVGSDAGSLASEGVFLKSSPHPRAYGSFARVLGKYVRDDTVLTLEEGVRRMTSLPAANLRLARRGTLAPGSFADIVIFNPATIRDNATFEQPHQYASGVRDVFVNGVQVVRNGEHTGAKPGRVVLGPGARR
;
A
#
# COMPACT_ATOMS: atom_id res chain seq x y z
N MET A 1 3.87 34.29 71.97
CA MET A 1 3.09 34.40 73.17
C MET A 1 2.46 33.03 73.37
N SER A 2 3.04 32.25 74.22
CA SER A 2 2.64 31.99 75.61
C SER A 2 1.45 31.06 75.68
N VAL A 3 1.38 29.98 76.32
CA VAL A 3 2.21 29.27 77.31
C VAL A 3 1.29 28.27 77.99
N PHE A 4 1.81 27.08 78.36
CA PHE A 4 1.50 26.18 79.46
C PHE A 4 0.27 25.24 79.42
N ALA A 5 0.40 23.95 79.47
CA ALA A 5 0.85 23.03 80.57
C ALA A 5 -0.23 22.81 81.62
N SER A 6 -0.57 21.64 82.04
CA SER A 6 0.13 20.64 82.79
C SER A 6 -0.84 19.55 83.29
N GLU A 7 -0.37 18.31 83.38
CA GLU A 7 -0.39 17.43 84.56
C GLU A 7 -1.75 17.11 85.25
N ASP A 8 -2.08 15.99 85.74
CA ASP A 8 -1.37 14.87 86.35
C ASP A 8 -2.34 13.77 86.78
N ARG A 9 -1.84 12.55 86.93
CA ARG A 9 -2.17 11.51 87.90
C ARG A 9 -3.28 10.49 87.67
N SER A 10 -2.81 9.27 87.50
CA SER A 10 -3.48 7.99 87.86
C SER A 10 -3.83 7.87 89.39
N PRO A 11 -4.64 6.91 89.81
CA PRO A 11 -4.17 5.56 89.96
C PRO A 11 -5.23 4.40 89.76
N SER A 12 -4.69 3.26 89.36
CA SER A 12 -5.01 1.87 89.57
C SER A 12 -6.37 1.46 90.22
N ILE A 13 -7.00 0.43 89.65
CA ILE A 13 -7.48 -0.79 90.38
C ILE A 13 -7.74 -1.91 89.35
N SER A 14 -7.26 -3.08 89.67
CA SER A 14 -7.31 -4.34 88.94
C SER A 14 -8.71 -4.97 88.93
N ALA A 15 -9.08 -5.53 87.78
CA ALA A 15 -10.08 -6.61 87.73
C ALA A 15 -9.76 -7.57 86.57
N ARG A 16 -9.31 -8.78 86.93
CA ARG A 16 -9.12 -9.90 86.02
C ARG A 16 -10.46 -10.37 85.50
N ARG A 17 -10.68 -10.26 84.18
CA ARG A 17 -11.70 -11.07 83.47
C ARG A 17 -11.01 -11.85 82.37
N ARG A 18 -11.10 -13.18 82.44
CA ARG A 18 -10.70 -14.09 81.35
C ARG A 18 -11.60 -13.88 80.15
N VAL A 19 -11.02 -13.46 79.06
CA VAL A 19 -11.71 -13.46 77.80
C VAL A 19 -11.12 -14.58 76.95
N HIS A 20 -11.99 -15.48 76.53
CA HIS A 20 -11.69 -16.57 75.61
C HIS A 20 -11.39 -15.93 74.21
N HIS A 21 -10.19 -16.15 73.72
CA HIS A 21 -9.84 -15.77 72.33
C HIS A 21 -10.39 -16.84 71.38
N ALA A 22 -11.50 -16.54 70.72
CA ALA A 22 -11.88 -17.25 69.50
C ALA A 22 -10.95 -16.78 68.39
N VAL A 23 -10.04 -17.64 68.00
CA VAL A 23 -9.19 -17.43 66.81
C VAL A 23 -10.07 -17.68 65.58
N ILE A 24 -10.60 -16.60 64.97
CA ILE A 24 -11.19 -16.65 63.62
C ILE A 24 -10.02 -16.70 62.67
N GLY A 25 -9.73 -17.90 62.17
CA GLY A 25 -8.77 -18.10 61.06
C GLY A 25 -9.34 -17.47 59.80
N LEU A 26 -8.84 -16.26 59.45
CA LEU A 26 -9.08 -15.65 58.15
C LEU A 26 -8.26 -16.44 57.13
N ALA A 27 -8.88 -17.44 56.48
CA ALA A 27 -8.30 -18.12 55.33
C ALA A 27 -8.22 -17.11 54.16
N THR A 28 -7.11 -16.41 54.02
CA THR A 28 -6.76 -15.70 52.80
C THR A 28 -6.58 -16.75 51.71
N LEU A 29 -7.58 -16.91 50.88
CA LEU A 29 -7.46 -17.53 49.55
C LEU A 29 -6.44 -16.70 48.76
N LEU A 30 -5.16 -17.03 48.87
CA LEU A 30 -4.15 -16.67 47.91
C LEU A 30 -4.59 -17.30 46.58
N ALA A 31 -5.27 -16.52 45.74
CA ALA A 31 -5.38 -16.86 44.34
C ALA A 31 -3.95 -16.94 43.78
N CYS A 32 -3.46 -18.17 43.61
CA CYS A 32 -2.24 -18.44 42.85
C CYS A 32 -2.51 -18.05 41.40
N GLY A 33 -2.52 -16.76 41.10
CA GLY A 33 -2.36 -16.25 39.76
C GLY A 33 -0.89 -16.42 39.42
N GLY A 34 -0.52 -17.50 38.70
CA GLY A 34 0.81 -17.66 38.13
C GLY A 34 1.17 -16.40 37.35
N SER A 35 2.45 -16.07 37.35
CA SER A 35 2.96 -14.98 36.50
C SER A 35 2.50 -15.20 35.05
N PRO A 36 2.19 -14.11 34.30
CA PRO A 36 1.82 -14.24 32.88
C PRO A 36 2.94 -14.96 32.12
N GLU A 37 2.56 -15.96 31.33
CA GLU A 37 3.49 -16.78 30.54
C GLU A 37 3.76 -16.13 29.17
N TYR A 38 2.76 -15.36 28.68
CA TYR A 38 2.80 -14.70 27.38
C TYR A 38 2.61 -13.19 27.51
N ASP A 39 3.05 -12.45 26.50
CA ASP A 39 2.78 -11.01 26.45
C ASP A 39 1.32 -10.73 26.10
N VAL A 40 0.77 -11.48 25.12
CA VAL A 40 -0.63 -11.39 24.71
C VAL A 40 -1.21 -12.79 24.52
N VAL A 41 -2.46 -12.99 24.94
CA VAL A 41 -3.26 -14.13 24.51
C VAL A 41 -4.57 -13.64 23.92
N ILE A 42 -4.85 -14.04 22.67
CA ILE A 42 -6.12 -13.82 21.99
C ILE A 42 -6.95 -15.08 22.22
N ARG A 43 -8.15 -14.94 22.82
CA ARG A 43 -9.03 -16.04 23.24
C ARG A 43 -10.24 -16.19 22.35
N ASN A 44 -10.71 -17.41 22.20
CA ASN A 44 -12.03 -17.75 21.66
C ASN A 44 -12.26 -17.23 20.23
N GLY A 45 -11.21 -16.99 19.45
CA GLY A 45 -11.33 -16.49 18.08
C GLY A 45 -11.70 -17.56 17.06
N THR A 46 -12.28 -17.16 15.94
CA THR A 46 -12.34 -18.00 14.75
C THR A 46 -11.08 -17.74 13.94
N LEU A 47 -10.14 -18.70 13.95
CA LEU A 47 -8.80 -18.53 13.39
C LEU A 47 -8.78 -18.86 11.88
N TYR A 48 -8.52 -17.87 11.06
CA TYR A 48 -8.24 -17.98 9.63
C TYR A 48 -6.72 -17.95 9.45
N ASP A 49 -6.08 -19.10 9.29
CA ASP A 49 -4.61 -19.22 9.35
C ASP A 49 -3.86 -18.61 8.15
N GLY A 50 -4.58 -18.07 7.17
CA GLY A 50 -4.04 -17.52 5.93
C GLY A 50 -3.84 -18.55 4.81
N SER A 51 -3.99 -19.84 5.06
CA SER A 51 -3.76 -20.88 4.05
C SER A 51 -4.90 -21.09 3.04
N GLY A 52 -6.07 -20.49 3.27
CA GLY A 52 -7.28 -20.73 2.51
C GLY A 52 -8.06 -21.98 2.96
N ARG A 53 -7.61 -22.66 4.00
CA ARG A 53 -8.33 -23.78 4.63
C ARG A 53 -9.47 -23.28 5.51
N ALA A 54 -10.44 -24.16 5.80
CA ALA A 54 -11.53 -23.87 6.73
C ALA A 54 -10.98 -23.39 8.09
N PRO A 55 -11.61 -22.36 8.69
CA PRO A 55 -11.16 -21.80 9.97
C PRO A 55 -11.40 -22.77 11.13
N VAL A 56 -10.68 -22.56 12.22
CA VAL A 56 -10.84 -23.32 13.45
C VAL A 56 -11.09 -22.39 14.63
N ALA A 57 -11.94 -22.78 15.58
CA ALA A 57 -12.07 -22.06 16.84
C ALA A 57 -10.83 -22.31 17.70
N GLY A 58 -10.29 -21.26 18.33
CA GLY A 58 -9.10 -21.42 19.15
C GLY A 58 -8.54 -20.13 19.70
N ASP A 59 -7.42 -20.28 20.40
CA ASP A 59 -6.64 -19.21 21.00
C ASP A 59 -5.33 -19.01 20.23
N LEU A 60 -4.68 -17.88 20.48
CA LEU A 60 -3.36 -17.57 19.94
C LEU A 60 -2.54 -16.86 21.04
N ALA A 61 -1.29 -17.30 21.24
CA ALA A 61 -0.38 -16.65 22.18
C ALA A 61 0.81 -15.99 21.48
N ILE A 62 1.17 -14.81 21.99
CA ILE A 62 2.28 -13.97 21.52
C ILE A 62 3.31 -13.81 22.63
N ALA A 63 4.59 -13.99 22.27
CA ALA A 63 5.72 -13.63 23.11
C ALA A 63 6.73 -12.81 22.28
N GLY A 64 7.05 -11.61 22.75
CA GLY A 64 7.84 -10.64 21.98
C GLY A 64 7.16 -10.28 20.67
N ASP A 65 7.83 -10.49 19.57
CA ASP A 65 7.32 -10.19 18.21
C ASP A 65 6.72 -11.42 17.50
N SER A 66 6.60 -12.55 18.17
CA SER A 66 6.31 -13.84 17.53
C SER A 66 5.07 -14.51 18.10
N ILE A 67 4.33 -15.19 17.21
CA ILE A 67 3.31 -16.17 17.59
C ILE A 67 4.03 -17.39 18.17
N VAL A 68 3.66 -17.82 19.38
CA VAL A 68 4.31 -18.96 20.06
C VAL A 68 3.39 -20.16 20.23
N ALA A 69 2.07 -19.94 20.22
CA ALA A 69 1.08 -21.02 20.27
C ALA A 69 -0.18 -20.65 19.49
N VAL A 70 -0.82 -21.67 18.89
CA VAL A 70 -2.10 -21.56 18.16
C VAL A 70 -2.94 -22.78 18.49
N GLY A 71 -4.24 -22.59 18.74
CA GLY A 71 -5.19 -23.63 19.10
C GLY A 71 -5.62 -23.52 20.57
N THR A 72 -5.28 -24.48 21.43
CA THR A 72 -5.56 -24.41 22.86
C THR A 72 -4.38 -23.82 23.61
N VAL A 73 -4.57 -22.68 24.27
CA VAL A 73 -3.55 -22.01 25.07
C VAL A 73 -3.94 -22.04 26.56
N ALA A 74 -3.20 -22.84 27.34
CA ALA A 74 -3.50 -23.01 28.79
C ALA A 74 -2.94 -21.86 29.65
N GLY A 75 -1.79 -21.24 29.24
CA GLY A 75 -1.15 -20.15 29.96
C GLY A 75 -1.90 -18.83 29.88
N ARG A 76 -1.50 -17.85 30.69
CA ARG A 76 -2.11 -16.49 30.72
C ARG A 76 -1.19 -15.48 30.03
N GLY A 77 -1.81 -14.50 29.35
CA GLY A 77 -1.15 -13.33 28.82
C GLY A 77 -1.12 -12.17 29.83
N ARG A 78 -0.15 -11.28 29.67
CA ARG A 78 -0.18 -9.95 30.32
C ARG A 78 -1.38 -9.15 29.82
N LEU A 79 -1.69 -9.29 28.52
CA LEU A 79 -2.89 -8.79 27.86
C LEU A 79 -3.71 -10.00 27.40
N GLU A 80 -4.96 -10.06 27.80
CA GLU A 80 -5.94 -11.03 27.32
C GLU A 80 -6.94 -10.29 26.41
N VAL A 81 -7.15 -10.79 25.20
CA VAL A 81 -8.09 -10.23 24.22
C VAL A 81 -9.14 -11.29 23.90
N ASP A 82 -10.37 -11.09 24.34
CA ASP A 82 -11.48 -11.97 23.97
C ASP A 82 -11.92 -11.67 22.52
N ALA A 83 -11.75 -12.64 21.64
CA ALA A 83 -12.12 -12.57 20.22
C ALA A 83 -13.40 -13.38 19.90
N THR A 84 -14.24 -13.65 20.91
CA THR A 84 -15.53 -14.35 20.71
C THR A 84 -16.38 -13.64 19.66
N GLY A 85 -16.76 -14.36 18.59
CA GLY A 85 -17.55 -13.82 17.47
C GLY A 85 -16.75 -13.03 16.43
N TYR A 86 -15.43 -12.96 16.57
CA TYR A 86 -14.55 -12.31 15.61
C TYR A 86 -13.68 -13.30 14.83
N ALA A 87 -13.35 -12.92 13.61
CA ALA A 87 -12.30 -13.55 12.82
C ALA A 87 -10.94 -13.05 13.31
N VAL A 88 -9.99 -13.96 13.45
CA VAL A 88 -8.57 -13.68 13.72
C VAL A 88 -7.77 -14.17 12.54
N SER A 89 -7.02 -13.29 11.89
CA SER A 89 -6.21 -13.61 10.70
C SER A 89 -4.80 -13.03 10.81
N PRO A 90 -3.87 -13.49 9.95
CA PRO A 90 -2.62 -12.75 9.76
C PRO A 90 -2.91 -11.32 9.31
N GLY A 91 -2.00 -10.40 9.60
CA GLY A 91 -2.06 -9.03 9.10
C GLY A 91 -2.00 -8.97 7.57
N PHE A 92 -2.76 -8.06 6.98
CA PHE A 92 -2.83 -7.93 5.52
C PHE A 92 -1.55 -7.29 4.97
N ILE A 93 -1.21 -7.67 3.74
CA ILE A 93 -0.04 -7.19 3.00
C ILE A 93 -0.53 -6.40 1.79
N ASN A 94 -0.24 -5.13 1.77
CA ASN A 94 -0.53 -4.24 0.65
C ASN A 94 0.56 -4.38 -0.41
N MET A 95 0.27 -5.12 -1.50
CA MET A 95 1.24 -5.42 -2.56
C MET A 95 1.64 -4.20 -3.39
N LEU A 96 0.81 -3.17 -3.40
CA LEU A 96 1.05 -1.91 -4.08
C LEU A 96 0.62 -0.75 -3.19
N SER A 97 1.60 -0.08 -2.59
CA SER A 97 1.42 1.10 -1.75
C SER A 97 2.20 2.30 -2.31
N TRP A 98 1.55 3.45 -2.34
CA TRP A 98 2.15 4.76 -2.60
C TRP A 98 2.33 5.58 -1.33
N ALA A 99 2.52 4.91 -0.20
CA ALA A 99 2.70 5.54 1.11
C ALA A 99 4.05 6.26 1.29
N ASN A 100 4.82 6.42 0.22
CA ASN A 100 6.18 6.96 0.23
C ASN A 100 6.30 8.30 0.96
N GLU A 101 5.39 9.25 0.68
CA GLU A 101 5.40 10.59 1.27
C GLU A 101 4.48 10.68 2.48
N SER A 102 3.33 10.01 2.42
CA SER A 102 2.34 10.07 3.49
C SER A 102 2.86 9.54 4.83
N LEU A 103 3.70 8.50 4.81
CA LEU A 103 4.36 7.98 6.02
C LEU A 103 5.44 8.91 6.58
N LEU A 104 6.02 9.79 5.77
CA LEU A 104 6.94 10.84 6.24
C LEU A 104 6.20 11.95 6.96
N GLU A 105 4.94 12.21 6.58
CA GLU A 105 4.04 13.17 7.22
C GLU A 105 3.40 12.56 8.47
N ASP A 106 2.79 11.38 8.33
CA ASP A 106 2.12 10.67 9.42
C ASP A 106 2.43 9.17 9.40
N GLY A 107 3.37 8.77 10.25
CA GLY A 107 3.76 7.36 10.38
C GLY A 107 2.72 6.45 11.07
N ARG A 108 1.52 6.93 11.40
CA ARG A 108 0.45 6.07 11.95
C ARG A 108 -0.14 5.12 10.92
N SER A 109 0.10 5.33 9.63
CA SER A 109 -0.43 4.48 8.54
C SER A 109 -1.96 4.35 8.58
N MET A 110 -2.68 5.45 8.89
CA MET A 110 -4.07 5.40 9.34
C MET A 110 -5.01 4.66 8.40
N SER A 111 -5.06 5.00 7.11
CA SER A 111 -6.01 4.37 6.19
C SER A 111 -5.71 2.89 5.94
N ASP A 112 -4.46 2.47 6.04
CA ASP A 112 -4.05 1.08 5.87
C ASP A 112 -4.27 0.27 7.15
N ILE A 113 -3.78 0.76 8.30
CA ILE A 113 -3.87 0.01 9.56
C ILE A 113 -5.33 -0.19 10.00
N MET A 114 -6.22 0.77 9.72
CA MET A 114 -7.64 0.67 10.01
C MET A 114 -8.39 -0.33 9.11
N GLN A 115 -7.77 -0.80 8.04
CA GLN A 115 -8.23 -1.91 7.22
C GLN A 115 -7.59 -3.24 7.61
N GLY A 116 -6.62 -3.24 8.53
CA GLY A 116 -5.87 -4.44 8.95
C GLY A 116 -4.56 -4.67 8.18
N VAL A 117 -4.10 -3.71 7.39
CA VAL A 117 -2.79 -3.79 6.72
C VAL A 117 -1.67 -3.64 7.74
N THR A 118 -0.70 -4.54 7.67
CA THR A 118 0.47 -4.57 8.59
C THR A 118 1.81 -4.50 7.85
N LEU A 119 1.79 -4.58 6.53
CA LEU A 119 2.95 -4.41 5.65
C LEU A 119 2.55 -3.66 4.39
N GLU A 120 3.29 -2.59 4.08
CA GLU A 120 3.16 -1.80 2.86
C GLU A 120 4.37 -2.03 1.96
N VAL A 121 4.11 -2.37 0.67
CA VAL A 121 5.13 -2.62 -0.34
C VAL A 121 5.09 -1.51 -1.38
N MET A 122 6.18 -0.76 -1.48
CA MET A 122 6.31 0.43 -2.33
C MET A 122 7.20 0.16 -3.54
N GLY A 123 7.30 1.12 -4.47
CA GLY A 123 8.29 1.11 -5.55
C GLY A 123 7.74 0.79 -6.94
N GLU A 124 6.50 1.22 -7.24
CA GLU A 124 5.94 1.15 -8.58
C GLU A 124 6.61 2.17 -9.51
N GLY A 125 7.53 1.70 -10.34
CA GLY A 125 8.28 2.51 -11.31
C GLY A 125 9.23 3.51 -10.70
N GLU A 126 8.82 4.23 -9.69
CA GLU A 126 9.63 5.16 -8.91
C GLU A 126 9.86 4.65 -7.49
N SER A 127 11.04 4.95 -6.95
CA SER A 127 11.39 4.63 -5.56
C SER A 127 12.08 5.83 -4.90
N MET A 128 12.01 5.92 -3.58
CA MET A 128 12.58 7.02 -2.81
C MET A 128 14.12 6.94 -2.67
N GLY A 129 14.73 6.12 -3.48
CA GLY A 129 16.16 5.91 -3.64
C GLY A 129 16.44 4.75 -4.60
N PRO A 130 17.66 4.71 -5.16
CA PRO A 130 18.78 5.64 -5.02
C PRO A 130 18.54 7.00 -5.68
N LEU A 131 19.11 8.07 -5.14
CA LEU A 131 18.87 9.45 -5.61
C LEU A 131 20.17 10.15 -6.00
N SER A 132 20.29 10.55 -7.27
CA SER A 132 21.27 11.53 -7.72
C SER A 132 20.99 12.92 -7.14
N ASP A 133 21.95 13.84 -7.21
CA ASP A 133 21.74 15.21 -6.74
C ASP A 133 20.66 15.93 -7.57
N THR A 134 20.61 15.67 -8.87
CA THR A 134 19.57 16.21 -9.77
C THR A 134 18.19 15.70 -9.38
N LEU A 135 18.00 14.38 -9.24
CA LEU A 135 16.71 13.80 -8.87
C LEU A 135 16.25 14.28 -7.48
N ARG A 136 17.18 14.45 -6.52
CA ARG A 136 16.85 15.04 -5.20
C ARG A 136 16.38 16.48 -5.30
N ALA A 137 16.98 17.27 -6.18
CA ALA A 137 16.55 18.66 -6.44
C ALA A 137 15.16 18.69 -7.06
N ASP A 138 14.90 17.84 -8.06
CA ASP A 138 13.61 17.71 -8.73
C ASP A 138 12.53 17.25 -7.75
N MET A 139 12.78 16.23 -6.94
CA MET A 139 11.83 15.76 -5.92
C MET A 139 11.48 16.88 -4.92
N ARG A 140 12.47 17.68 -4.48
CA ARG A 140 12.17 18.82 -3.59
C ARG A 140 11.32 19.89 -4.28
N ALA A 141 11.58 20.15 -5.56
CA ALA A 141 10.80 21.13 -6.34
C ALA A 141 9.36 20.67 -6.59
N GLN A 142 9.16 19.36 -6.69
CA GLN A 142 7.84 18.77 -6.97
C GLN A 142 6.99 18.52 -5.71
N GLN A 143 7.53 18.61 -4.49
CA GLN A 143 6.73 18.47 -3.26
C GLN A 143 5.51 19.38 -3.28
N GLY A 144 4.36 18.81 -2.93
CA GLY A 144 3.10 19.51 -2.82
C GLY A 144 2.84 20.03 -1.41
N ASP A 145 1.68 19.68 -0.87
CA ASP A 145 1.27 20.03 0.49
C ASP A 145 2.06 19.28 1.57
N ILE A 146 2.44 18.03 1.30
CA ILE A 146 3.35 17.26 2.16
C ILE A 146 4.78 17.71 1.87
N ARG A 147 5.46 18.20 2.91
CA ARG A 147 6.83 18.71 2.80
C ARG A 147 7.75 18.05 3.81
N TYR A 148 8.85 17.49 3.32
CA TYR A 148 9.81 16.78 4.12
C TYR A 148 11.24 17.02 3.64
N PRO A 149 12.25 16.98 4.53
CA PRO A 149 13.65 17.02 4.12
C PRO A 149 14.06 15.67 3.53
N ILE A 150 14.70 15.68 2.35
CA ILE A 150 15.29 14.49 1.74
C ILE A 150 16.74 14.41 2.22
N THR A 151 16.97 13.65 3.30
CA THR A 151 18.28 13.50 3.93
C THR A 151 19.04 12.25 3.50
N TRP A 152 18.35 11.31 2.88
CA TRP A 152 18.88 10.03 2.38
C TRP A 152 19.34 10.14 0.92
N ARG A 153 20.10 9.14 0.49
CA ARG A 153 20.54 8.95 -0.90
C ARG A 153 20.18 7.57 -1.43
N THR A 154 20.14 6.56 -0.57
CA THR A 154 19.88 5.18 -0.97
C THR A 154 18.46 4.76 -0.61
N LEU A 155 17.96 3.69 -1.23
CA LEU A 155 16.65 3.13 -0.90
C LEU A 155 16.61 2.68 0.56
N ARG A 156 17.68 2.03 1.04
CA ARG A 156 17.80 1.62 2.44
C ARG A 156 17.75 2.82 3.38
N GLY A 157 18.47 3.88 3.06
CA GLY A 157 18.48 5.12 3.85
C GLY A 157 17.10 5.75 3.99
N TYR A 158 16.27 5.68 2.94
CA TYR A 158 14.87 6.10 3.02
C TYR A 158 14.05 5.22 3.98
N LEU A 159 14.10 3.89 3.79
CA LEU A 159 13.35 2.95 4.63
C LEU A 159 13.76 3.05 6.11
N ASP A 160 15.05 3.18 6.38
CA ASP A 160 15.56 3.41 7.74
C ASP A 160 15.08 4.75 8.32
N SER A 161 14.95 5.79 7.48
CA SER A 161 14.41 7.09 7.91
C SER A 161 12.94 7.00 8.31
N LEU A 162 12.11 6.20 7.62
CA LEU A 162 10.72 5.95 8.00
C LEU A 162 10.64 5.28 9.38
N VAL A 163 11.40 4.20 9.56
CA VAL A 163 11.40 3.44 10.83
C VAL A 163 11.94 4.30 11.98
N ALA A 164 12.98 5.09 11.74
CA ALA A 164 13.53 5.99 12.75
C ALA A 164 12.55 7.09 13.19
N ARG A 165 11.68 7.56 12.29
CA ARG A 165 10.58 8.49 12.61
C ARG A 165 9.43 7.79 13.33
N GLY A 166 9.33 6.49 13.20
CA GLY A 166 8.28 5.63 13.70
C GLY A 166 7.15 5.46 12.69
N VAL A 167 6.92 4.22 12.28
CA VAL A 167 5.81 3.81 11.42
C VAL A 167 5.01 2.69 12.09
N SER A 168 3.70 2.67 11.89
CA SER A 168 2.84 1.64 12.49
C SER A 168 2.89 0.33 11.72
N THR A 169 2.89 0.39 10.40
CA THR A 169 3.02 -0.77 9.50
C THR A 169 4.49 -1.12 9.25
N ASN A 170 4.76 -2.37 8.92
CA ASN A 170 6.04 -2.73 8.31
C ASN A 170 6.13 -2.13 6.91
N VAL A 171 7.34 -1.90 6.40
CA VAL A 171 7.58 -1.30 5.09
C VAL A 171 8.60 -2.09 4.29
N ALA A 172 8.36 -2.21 2.99
CA ALA A 172 9.27 -2.80 2.00
C ALA A 172 9.21 -1.98 0.71
N SER A 173 10.20 -2.11 -0.16
CA SER A 173 10.17 -1.44 -1.47
C SER A 173 10.89 -2.25 -2.55
N PHE A 174 10.40 -2.11 -3.76
CA PHE A 174 11.17 -2.39 -4.98
C PHE A 174 12.07 -1.19 -5.30
N ILE A 175 13.15 -1.43 -6.07
CA ILE A 175 13.84 -0.32 -6.73
C ILE A 175 13.07 0.05 -7.99
N GLY A 176 12.82 1.35 -8.18
CA GLY A 176 12.10 1.84 -9.35
C GLY A 176 12.98 1.90 -10.59
N ALA A 177 12.57 1.23 -11.67
CA ALA A 177 13.27 1.30 -12.96
C ALA A 177 13.31 2.73 -13.52
N THR A 178 12.24 3.51 -13.31
CA THR A 178 12.18 4.94 -13.67
C THR A 178 13.21 5.76 -12.88
N THR A 179 13.33 5.52 -11.57
CA THR A 179 14.33 6.18 -10.71
C THR A 179 15.75 5.92 -11.23
N VAL A 180 16.07 4.66 -11.53
CA VAL A 180 17.37 4.26 -12.08
C VAL A 180 17.61 4.94 -13.45
N ARG A 181 16.60 4.94 -14.32
CA ARG A 181 16.69 5.58 -15.63
C ARG A 181 16.96 7.09 -15.51
N ILE A 182 16.24 7.80 -14.66
CA ILE A 182 16.42 9.25 -14.45
C ILE A 182 17.83 9.56 -13.92
N ASN A 183 18.37 8.75 -13.05
CA ASN A 183 19.72 8.96 -12.51
C ASN A 183 20.82 8.95 -13.57
N HIS A 184 20.64 8.19 -14.67
CA HIS A 184 21.69 7.97 -15.68
C HIS A 184 21.39 8.58 -17.05
N ILE A 185 20.12 8.65 -17.45
CA ILE A 185 19.67 9.11 -18.76
C ILE A 185 18.87 10.42 -18.66
N GLY A 186 18.27 10.66 -17.48
CA GLY A 186 17.31 11.77 -17.32
C GLY A 186 15.96 11.44 -17.94
N TRP A 187 15.34 12.46 -18.51
CA TRP A 187 14.00 12.39 -19.11
C TRP A 187 14.02 12.23 -20.63
N ASP A 188 15.15 11.88 -21.23
CA ASP A 188 15.33 11.80 -22.65
C ASP A 188 14.68 10.57 -23.28
N ASP A 189 14.05 10.75 -24.46
CA ASP A 189 13.55 9.65 -25.29
C ASP A 189 14.69 9.03 -26.11
N ARG A 190 15.56 8.27 -25.45
CA ARG A 190 16.65 7.51 -26.07
C ARG A 190 16.98 6.24 -25.31
N ALA A 191 17.63 5.32 -25.97
CA ALA A 191 18.22 4.16 -25.31
C ALA A 191 19.45 4.56 -24.46
N PRO A 192 19.78 3.82 -23.38
CA PRO A 192 21.05 3.98 -22.68
C PRO A 192 22.22 3.59 -23.57
N THR A 193 23.34 4.28 -23.41
CA THR A 193 24.63 3.77 -23.90
C THR A 193 25.05 2.54 -23.11
N ALA A 194 26.02 1.77 -23.62
CA ALA A 194 26.53 0.59 -22.89
C ALA A 194 27.09 0.95 -21.50
N ALA A 195 27.72 2.12 -21.36
CA ALA A 195 28.25 2.58 -20.07
C ALA A 195 27.14 2.98 -19.10
N GLU A 196 26.11 3.69 -19.56
CA GLU A 196 24.93 4.05 -18.77
C GLU A 196 24.19 2.79 -18.32
N LEU A 197 23.95 1.83 -19.22
CA LEU A 197 23.29 0.57 -18.87
C LEU A 197 24.05 -0.23 -17.82
N ALA A 198 25.39 -0.29 -17.93
CA ALA A 198 26.24 -0.95 -16.93
C ALA A 198 26.15 -0.25 -15.55
N ALA A 199 26.09 1.09 -15.54
CA ALA A 199 25.91 1.87 -14.32
C ALA A 199 24.49 1.66 -13.70
N MET A 200 23.44 1.65 -14.51
CA MET A 200 22.07 1.32 -14.11
C MET A 200 22.00 -0.08 -13.46
N GLN A 201 22.64 -1.07 -14.07
CA GLN A 201 22.71 -2.43 -13.52
C GLN A 201 23.50 -2.47 -12.19
N ALA A 202 24.56 -1.67 -12.04
CA ALA A 202 25.31 -1.59 -10.79
C ALA A 202 24.46 -0.99 -9.67
N GLU A 203 23.66 0.02 -9.98
CA GLU A 203 22.75 0.65 -9.04
C GLU A 203 21.63 -0.31 -8.60
N VAL A 204 21.09 -1.12 -9.52
CA VAL A 204 20.13 -2.19 -9.17
C VAL A 204 20.77 -3.23 -8.24
N ARG A 205 22.00 -3.70 -8.53
CA ARG A 205 22.69 -4.64 -7.64
C ARG A 205 22.89 -4.08 -6.23
N GLN A 206 23.31 -2.83 -6.13
CA GLN A 206 23.46 -2.16 -4.84
C GLN A 206 22.13 -2.11 -4.09
N ALA A 207 21.03 -1.71 -4.73
CA ALA A 207 19.74 -1.67 -4.10
C ALA A 207 19.25 -3.05 -3.63
N MET A 208 19.54 -4.13 -4.40
CA MET A 208 19.25 -5.50 -3.98
C MET A 208 20.03 -5.88 -2.72
N GLU A 209 21.32 -5.51 -2.62
CA GLU A 209 22.15 -5.74 -1.45
C GLU A 209 21.70 -4.92 -0.23
N GLU A 210 21.09 -3.75 -0.47
CA GLU A 210 20.48 -2.90 0.54
C GLU A 210 19.08 -3.38 0.98
N GLY A 211 18.49 -4.32 0.29
CA GLY A 211 17.22 -4.96 0.66
C GLY A 211 16.01 -4.60 -0.19
N ALA A 212 16.20 -4.16 -1.41
CA ALA A 212 15.11 -4.07 -2.38
C ALA A 212 14.48 -5.45 -2.66
N ARG A 213 13.17 -5.48 -2.95
CA ARG A 213 12.42 -6.70 -3.27
C ARG A 213 12.66 -7.20 -4.69
N GLY A 214 13.14 -6.35 -5.57
CA GLY A 214 13.31 -6.56 -7.00
C GLY A 214 13.20 -5.24 -7.74
N VAL A 215 12.82 -5.26 -9.02
CA VAL A 215 12.65 -4.09 -9.88
C VAL A 215 11.17 -3.85 -10.15
N GLY A 216 10.71 -2.63 -9.85
CA GLY A 216 9.37 -2.15 -10.18
C GLY A 216 9.40 -1.19 -11.38
N SER A 217 8.44 -1.28 -12.30
CA SER A 217 8.32 -0.38 -13.45
C SER A 217 6.89 0.13 -13.66
N SER A 218 6.75 1.24 -14.39
CA SER A 218 5.49 1.92 -14.71
C SER A 218 5.53 2.45 -16.14
N LEU A 219 5.17 1.62 -17.12
CA LEU A 219 5.60 1.76 -18.51
C LEU A 219 4.71 2.66 -19.39
N ILE A 220 3.58 3.18 -18.88
CA ILE A 220 2.79 4.18 -19.62
C ILE A 220 3.26 5.62 -19.38
N TYR A 221 4.08 5.86 -18.34
CA TYR A 221 4.52 7.20 -17.95
C TYR A 221 5.92 7.54 -18.46
N ALA A 222 6.13 8.77 -18.94
CA ALA A 222 7.47 9.25 -19.25
C ALA A 222 8.27 9.43 -17.93
N PRO A 223 9.60 9.11 -17.87
CA PRO A 223 10.42 8.61 -18.99
C PRO A 223 10.45 7.08 -19.11
N ALA A 224 9.74 6.32 -18.26
CA ALA A 224 9.70 4.86 -18.35
C ALA A 224 9.06 4.36 -19.67
N PHE A 225 8.14 5.13 -20.25
CA PHE A 225 7.57 4.86 -21.58
C PHE A 225 8.63 4.69 -22.67
N TYR A 226 9.74 5.41 -22.56
CA TYR A 226 10.84 5.35 -23.53
C TYR A 226 11.72 4.11 -23.37
N ALA A 227 11.73 3.48 -22.18
CA ALA A 227 12.47 2.25 -21.94
C ALA A 227 11.91 1.11 -22.79
N LYS A 228 12.78 0.38 -23.49
CA LYS A 228 12.40 -0.78 -24.31
C LYS A 228 12.65 -2.08 -23.52
N THR A 229 12.01 -3.17 -23.93
CA THR A 229 12.12 -4.49 -23.27
C THR A 229 13.56 -4.92 -22.97
N PRO A 230 14.56 -4.75 -23.88
CA PRO A 230 15.95 -5.11 -23.55
C PRO A 230 16.56 -4.34 -22.38
N GLU A 231 16.17 -3.07 -22.15
CA GLU A 231 16.60 -2.30 -20.99
C GLU A 231 16.07 -2.92 -19.71
N LEU A 232 14.78 -3.25 -19.67
CA LEU A 232 14.12 -3.89 -18.52
C LEU A 232 14.69 -5.28 -18.22
N VAL A 233 14.96 -6.08 -19.26
CA VAL A 233 15.65 -7.37 -19.15
C VAL A 233 17.02 -7.19 -18.53
N ALA A 234 17.81 -6.20 -18.96
CA ALA A 234 19.13 -5.94 -18.42
C ALA A 234 19.09 -5.54 -16.93
N LEU A 235 18.13 -4.71 -16.52
CA LEU A 235 17.92 -4.37 -15.10
C LEU A 235 17.54 -5.61 -14.29
N MET A 236 16.65 -6.45 -14.81
CA MET A 236 16.26 -7.68 -14.12
C MET A 236 17.38 -8.73 -14.06
N GLN A 237 18.24 -8.82 -15.07
CA GLN A 237 19.45 -9.65 -15.03
C GLN A 237 20.40 -9.23 -13.90
N ALA A 238 20.37 -7.97 -13.48
CA ALA A 238 21.12 -7.50 -12.32
C ALA A 238 20.44 -7.86 -10.99
N ALA A 239 19.12 -7.97 -10.93
CA ALA A 239 18.36 -8.28 -9.72
C ALA A 239 18.09 -9.78 -9.51
N ALA A 240 17.91 -10.54 -10.59
CA ALA A 240 17.53 -11.96 -10.53
C ALA A 240 18.49 -12.86 -9.71
N PRO A 241 19.84 -12.72 -9.79
CA PRO A 241 20.77 -13.51 -8.98
C PRO A 241 20.58 -13.32 -7.46
N TYR A 242 20.00 -12.21 -7.02
CA TYR A 242 19.66 -11.94 -5.63
C TYR A 242 18.27 -12.47 -5.22
N GLY A 243 17.56 -13.15 -6.13
CA GLY A 243 16.18 -13.59 -5.91
C GLY A 243 15.13 -12.50 -6.04
N GLY A 244 15.50 -11.36 -6.66
CA GLY A 244 14.60 -10.26 -6.95
C GLY A 244 13.48 -10.66 -7.90
N MET A 245 12.31 -10.01 -7.75
CA MET A 245 11.16 -10.19 -8.64
C MET A 245 10.99 -8.96 -9.55
N TYR A 246 10.41 -9.17 -10.73
CA TYR A 246 9.94 -8.07 -11.59
C TYR A 246 8.48 -7.77 -11.29
N ILE A 247 8.12 -6.49 -11.17
CA ILE A 247 6.72 -6.09 -10.99
C ILE A 247 6.45 -4.84 -11.82
N SER A 248 5.29 -4.77 -12.49
CA SER A 248 5.07 -3.71 -13.47
C SER A 248 3.63 -3.25 -13.58
N HIS A 249 3.43 -1.92 -13.55
CA HIS A 249 2.37 -1.28 -14.33
C HIS A 249 2.70 -1.51 -15.81
N LEU A 250 1.84 -2.21 -16.51
CA LEU A 250 2.11 -2.65 -17.88
C LEU A 250 2.29 -1.47 -18.85
N ARG A 251 2.97 -1.71 -19.97
CA ARG A 251 3.15 -0.73 -21.04
C ARG A 251 1.86 -0.28 -21.70
N SER A 252 0.83 -1.10 -21.63
CA SER A 252 -0.52 -0.80 -22.07
C SER A 252 -1.51 -1.58 -21.22
N GLU A 253 -2.51 -0.89 -20.73
CA GLU A 253 -3.69 -1.46 -20.06
C GLU A 253 -4.93 -1.40 -20.97
N GLY A 254 -4.79 -0.85 -22.17
CA GLY A 254 -5.83 -0.59 -23.15
C GLY A 254 -5.67 -1.35 -24.45
N ALA A 255 -5.40 -0.62 -25.54
CA ALA A 255 -5.40 -1.17 -26.90
C ALA A 255 -4.41 -2.34 -27.07
N ARG A 256 -3.23 -2.27 -26.44
CA ARG A 256 -2.16 -3.27 -26.52
C ARG A 256 -1.94 -4.05 -25.22
N LEU A 257 -2.99 -4.25 -24.43
CA LEU A 257 -2.90 -4.95 -23.14
C LEU A 257 -2.31 -6.37 -23.28
N GLU A 258 -2.70 -7.12 -24.31
CA GLU A 258 -2.23 -8.50 -24.50
C GLU A 258 -0.72 -8.53 -24.82
N GLU A 259 -0.23 -7.62 -25.67
CA GLU A 259 1.20 -7.50 -25.98
C GLU A 259 2.01 -7.04 -24.76
N ALA A 260 1.44 -6.17 -23.92
CA ALA A 260 2.10 -5.72 -22.70
C ALA A 260 2.22 -6.84 -21.64
N VAL A 261 1.24 -7.74 -21.59
CA VAL A 261 1.34 -8.97 -20.78
C VAL A 261 2.43 -9.89 -21.33
N ASP A 262 2.54 -10.03 -22.68
CA ASP A 262 3.61 -10.81 -23.31
C ASP A 262 5.00 -10.19 -23.06
N GLU A 263 5.14 -8.87 -23.01
CA GLU A 263 6.38 -8.21 -22.64
C GLU A 263 6.82 -8.60 -21.23
N LEU A 264 5.92 -8.55 -20.25
CA LEU A 264 6.21 -8.97 -18.87
C LEU A 264 6.61 -10.45 -18.80
N MET A 265 5.91 -11.32 -19.52
CA MET A 265 6.25 -12.74 -19.61
C MET A 265 7.61 -12.98 -20.28
N THR A 266 7.97 -12.15 -21.26
CA THR A 266 9.28 -12.19 -21.94
C THR A 266 10.39 -11.83 -20.95
N ILE A 267 10.22 -10.75 -20.18
CA ILE A 267 11.19 -10.35 -19.14
C ILE A 267 11.35 -11.48 -18.11
N ALA A 268 10.24 -12.06 -17.64
CA ALA A 268 10.29 -13.18 -16.69
C ALA A 268 11.04 -14.40 -17.28
N ARG A 269 10.77 -14.74 -18.53
CA ARG A 269 11.37 -15.90 -19.22
C ARG A 269 12.86 -15.73 -19.47
N GLU A 270 13.28 -14.55 -19.95
CA GLU A 270 14.68 -14.27 -20.29
C GLU A 270 15.58 -14.13 -19.05
N THR A 271 14.99 -13.78 -17.91
CA THR A 271 15.74 -13.56 -16.66
C THR A 271 15.59 -14.70 -15.65
N GLY A 272 14.64 -15.60 -15.85
CA GLY A 272 14.28 -16.63 -14.88
C GLY A 272 13.67 -16.06 -13.59
N ALA A 273 13.28 -14.79 -13.58
CA ALA A 273 12.70 -14.12 -12.43
C ALA A 273 11.19 -14.36 -12.37
N ARG A 274 10.65 -14.33 -11.15
CA ARG A 274 9.21 -14.21 -10.92
C ARG A 274 8.75 -12.83 -11.39
N ALA A 275 7.50 -12.75 -11.87
CA ALA A 275 6.93 -11.47 -12.24
C ALA A 275 5.50 -11.30 -11.71
N GLU A 276 5.12 -10.06 -11.45
CA GLU A 276 3.79 -9.67 -11.02
C GLU A 276 3.30 -8.47 -11.83
N ILE A 277 2.02 -8.48 -12.17
CA ILE A 277 1.36 -7.36 -12.81
C ILE A 277 0.72 -6.53 -11.71
N TYR A 278 1.15 -5.26 -11.58
CA TYR A 278 0.48 -4.30 -10.71
C TYR A 278 -0.95 -4.06 -11.19
N HIS A 279 -1.89 -3.95 -10.27
CA HIS A 279 -3.27 -3.49 -10.45
C HIS A 279 -3.88 -3.89 -11.81
N LEU A 280 -3.79 -5.17 -12.18
CA LEU A 280 -4.22 -5.70 -13.49
C LEU A 280 -5.60 -5.17 -13.87
N LYS A 281 -5.71 -4.47 -14.99
CA LYS A 281 -6.98 -3.97 -15.53
C LYS A 281 -6.99 -3.92 -17.05
N ALA A 282 -8.16 -3.95 -17.63
CA ALA A 282 -8.41 -3.58 -19.01
C ALA A 282 -9.07 -2.20 -19.00
N ALA A 283 -8.30 -1.17 -19.36
CA ALA A 283 -8.70 0.22 -19.24
C ALA A 283 -9.60 0.68 -20.40
N GLY A 284 -10.79 1.19 -20.07
CA GLY A 284 -11.77 1.70 -21.03
C GLY A 284 -12.66 0.59 -21.62
N GLU A 285 -13.92 0.95 -21.86
CA GLU A 285 -15.00 0.03 -22.22
C GLU A 285 -14.67 -0.85 -23.45
N ALA A 286 -14.03 -0.28 -24.47
CA ALA A 286 -13.61 -1.02 -25.66
C ALA A 286 -12.61 -2.16 -25.37
N ASN A 287 -11.91 -2.10 -24.25
CA ASN A 287 -10.88 -3.06 -23.86
C ASN A 287 -11.38 -4.10 -22.84
N TRP A 288 -12.49 -3.87 -22.15
CA TRP A 288 -13.00 -4.78 -21.12
C TRP A 288 -13.11 -6.25 -21.56
N PRO A 289 -13.54 -6.57 -22.80
CA PRO A 289 -13.59 -7.95 -23.28
C PRO A 289 -12.24 -8.66 -23.39
N LYS A 290 -11.12 -7.92 -23.38
CA LYS A 290 -9.77 -8.51 -23.42
C LYS A 290 -9.41 -9.24 -22.13
N MET A 291 -10.00 -8.87 -20.99
CA MET A 291 -9.66 -9.45 -19.68
C MET A 291 -9.78 -10.96 -19.67
N ALA A 292 -10.82 -11.53 -20.25
CA ALA A 292 -10.97 -12.99 -20.30
C ALA A 292 -9.79 -13.68 -21.01
N ARG A 293 -9.28 -13.10 -22.12
CA ARG A 293 -8.13 -13.63 -22.87
C ARG A 293 -6.83 -13.45 -22.10
N VAL A 294 -6.67 -12.29 -21.43
CA VAL A 294 -5.50 -12.01 -20.56
C VAL A 294 -5.40 -13.01 -19.42
N LEU A 295 -6.51 -13.25 -18.71
CA LEU A 295 -6.56 -14.23 -17.63
C LEU A 295 -6.22 -15.64 -18.12
N ALA A 296 -6.75 -16.06 -19.27
CA ALA A 296 -6.44 -17.37 -19.87
C ALA A 296 -4.96 -17.47 -20.30
N ARG A 297 -4.38 -16.37 -20.81
CA ARG A 297 -2.97 -16.28 -21.21
C ARG A 297 -2.04 -16.43 -20.00
N ILE A 298 -2.36 -15.75 -18.90
CA ILE A 298 -1.60 -15.87 -17.65
C ILE A 298 -1.73 -17.29 -17.08
N ASP A 299 -2.94 -17.89 -17.07
CA ASP A 299 -3.14 -19.27 -16.62
C ASP A 299 -2.28 -20.25 -17.45
N SER A 300 -2.23 -20.06 -18.77
CA SER A 300 -1.41 -20.89 -19.67
C SER A 300 0.08 -20.73 -19.40
N ALA A 301 0.57 -19.52 -19.18
CA ALA A 301 1.96 -19.26 -18.84
C ALA A 301 2.34 -19.88 -17.49
N ARG A 302 1.46 -19.81 -16.49
CA ARG A 302 1.64 -20.46 -15.19
C ARG A 302 1.66 -21.97 -15.29
N ALA A 303 0.76 -22.56 -16.10
CA ALA A 303 0.75 -24.00 -16.37
C ALA A 303 2.05 -24.46 -17.08
N ALA A 304 2.68 -23.59 -17.86
CA ALA A 304 3.98 -23.81 -18.49
C ALA A 304 5.18 -23.56 -17.55
N GLY A 305 4.94 -23.24 -16.28
CA GLY A 305 5.98 -23.11 -15.24
C GLY A 305 6.49 -21.69 -15.00
N LEU A 306 5.92 -20.65 -15.63
CA LEU A 306 6.27 -19.26 -15.31
C LEU A 306 5.59 -18.83 -14.00
N GLU A 307 6.35 -18.26 -13.08
CA GLU A 307 5.82 -17.71 -11.83
C GLU A 307 5.28 -16.29 -12.07
N ILE A 308 4.08 -16.19 -12.67
CA ILE A 308 3.39 -14.90 -12.93
C ILE A 308 2.23 -14.75 -11.96
N THR A 309 2.12 -13.60 -11.32
CA THR A 309 1.01 -13.19 -10.44
C THR A 309 0.51 -11.80 -10.79
N ALA A 310 -0.55 -11.34 -10.15
CA ALA A 310 -1.03 -9.98 -10.26
C ALA A 310 -1.65 -9.53 -8.94
N ASP A 311 -1.77 -8.23 -8.77
CA ASP A 311 -2.63 -7.64 -7.75
C ASP A 311 -3.74 -6.78 -8.39
N ILE A 312 -4.74 -6.43 -7.61
CA ILE A 312 -5.80 -5.49 -7.98
C ILE A 312 -6.23 -4.65 -6.77
N TYR A 313 -6.83 -3.49 -7.03
CA TYR A 313 -7.72 -2.79 -6.11
C TYR A 313 -9.18 -2.92 -6.58
N PRO A 314 -10.14 -3.15 -5.67
CA PRO A 314 -11.50 -3.53 -6.05
C PRO A 314 -12.42 -2.33 -6.31
N TYR A 315 -12.03 -1.42 -7.22
CA TYR A 315 -12.80 -0.22 -7.59
C TYR A 315 -12.82 -0.02 -9.11
N THR A 316 -13.90 0.61 -9.61
CA THR A 316 -14.16 0.81 -11.04
C THR A 316 -13.45 2.03 -11.66
N ALA A 317 -12.57 2.69 -10.91
CA ALA A 317 -11.77 3.81 -11.40
C ALA A 317 -10.29 3.61 -11.08
N GLY A 318 -9.41 4.19 -11.89
CA GLY A 318 -7.99 4.38 -11.60
C GLY A 318 -7.71 5.80 -11.14
N ALA A 319 -6.53 6.05 -10.56
CA ALA A 319 -6.08 7.39 -10.21
C ALA A 319 -4.60 7.56 -10.51
N THR A 320 -4.27 8.68 -11.19
CA THR A 320 -2.90 9.07 -11.54
C THR A 320 -2.85 10.59 -11.81
N GLY A 321 -1.93 11.07 -12.63
CA GLY A 321 -1.87 12.47 -13.04
C GLY A 321 -2.73 12.79 -14.27
N LEU A 322 -3.12 14.06 -14.43
CA LEU A 322 -3.83 14.56 -15.61
C LEU A 322 -2.97 14.48 -16.88
N ASP A 323 -1.66 14.36 -16.73
CA ASP A 323 -0.71 14.12 -17.83
C ASP A 323 -0.97 12.80 -18.58
N ALA A 324 -1.61 11.82 -17.94
CA ALA A 324 -2.04 10.59 -18.61
C ALA A 324 -3.15 10.80 -19.67
N ALA A 325 -3.68 12.01 -19.78
CA ALA A 325 -4.55 12.44 -20.88
C ALA A 325 -3.77 12.99 -22.08
N MET A 326 -2.42 13.15 -21.98
CA MET A 326 -1.58 13.79 -22.99
C MET A 326 -0.56 12.82 -23.58
N PRO A 327 -0.14 13.00 -24.87
CA PRO A 327 0.84 12.11 -25.47
C PRO A 327 2.20 12.19 -24.75
N PRO A 328 2.89 11.04 -24.52
CA PRO A 328 4.14 10.99 -23.74
C PRO A 328 5.28 11.86 -24.31
N TRP A 329 5.34 12.06 -25.63
CA TRP A 329 6.40 12.86 -26.25
C TRP A 329 6.44 14.32 -25.75
N VAL A 330 5.29 14.87 -25.33
CA VAL A 330 5.24 16.25 -24.83
C VAL A 330 5.96 16.39 -23.49
N GLN A 331 6.16 15.30 -22.76
CA GLN A 331 6.79 15.26 -21.44
C GLN A 331 8.31 15.04 -21.48
N GLU A 332 8.90 14.80 -22.65
CA GLU A 332 10.35 14.65 -22.82
C GLU A 332 11.11 15.84 -22.22
N GLY A 333 12.21 15.58 -21.51
CA GLY A 333 13.01 16.59 -20.82
C GLY A 333 12.46 17.01 -19.45
N GLY A 334 11.43 16.32 -18.95
CA GLY A 334 10.85 16.55 -17.63
C GLY A 334 9.88 17.73 -17.55
N TYR A 335 9.38 18.01 -16.32
CA TYR A 335 8.28 18.95 -16.13
C TYR A 335 8.55 20.36 -16.69
N ALA A 336 9.72 20.93 -16.46
CA ALA A 336 10.04 22.29 -16.92
C ALA A 336 10.03 22.41 -18.45
N ALA A 337 10.57 21.40 -19.16
CA ALA A 337 10.55 21.33 -20.61
C ALA A 337 9.12 21.14 -21.14
N TRP A 338 8.37 20.27 -20.51
CA TRP A 338 6.97 20.01 -20.82
C TRP A 338 6.10 21.28 -20.65
N ALA A 339 6.14 21.94 -19.50
CA ALA A 339 5.39 23.16 -19.25
C ALA A 339 5.74 24.28 -20.24
N LYS A 340 7.03 24.40 -20.61
CA LYS A 340 7.48 25.34 -21.65
C LYS A 340 6.95 24.97 -23.04
N ARG A 341 6.99 23.68 -23.40
CA ARG A 341 6.52 23.18 -24.70
C ARG A 341 5.03 23.42 -24.89
N LEU A 342 4.23 23.25 -23.83
CA LEU A 342 2.79 23.53 -23.84
C LEU A 342 2.43 25.03 -23.92
N GLN A 343 3.39 25.96 -23.89
CA GLN A 343 3.13 27.39 -24.14
C GLN A 343 3.15 27.73 -25.63
N ASP A 344 3.71 26.86 -26.50
CA ASP A 344 3.69 27.03 -27.94
C ASP A 344 2.30 26.70 -28.50
N PRO A 345 1.63 27.66 -29.21
CA PRO A 345 0.31 27.43 -29.77
C PRO A 345 0.24 26.31 -30.83
N ALA A 346 1.35 26.04 -31.54
CA ALA A 346 1.40 24.96 -32.52
C ALA A 346 1.46 23.59 -31.81
N VAL A 347 2.26 23.50 -30.76
CA VAL A 347 2.33 22.31 -29.90
C VAL A 347 0.98 22.05 -29.25
N ARG A 348 0.32 23.05 -28.66
CA ARG A 348 -1.01 22.90 -28.04
C ARG A 348 -2.03 22.34 -29.01
N ARG A 349 -2.10 22.87 -30.23
CA ARG A 349 -3.02 22.35 -31.26
C ARG A 349 -2.77 20.87 -31.56
N LYS A 350 -1.48 20.48 -31.70
CA LYS A 350 -1.09 19.08 -31.92
C LYS A 350 -1.49 18.19 -30.76
N VAL A 351 -1.17 18.59 -29.53
CA VAL A 351 -1.52 17.84 -28.31
C VAL A 351 -3.03 17.70 -28.19
N ALA A 352 -3.80 18.79 -28.39
CA ALA A 352 -5.25 18.76 -28.33
C ALA A 352 -5.88 17.84 -29.39
N GLU A 353 -5.28 17.75 -30.60
CA GLU A 353 -5.70 16.81 -31.63
C GLU A 353 -5.41 15.36 -31.22
N GLU A 354 -4.19 15.08 -30.73
CA GLU A 354 -3.81 13.74 -30.28
C GLU A 354 -4.62 13.28 -29.06
N MET A 355 -4.96 14.16 -28.13
CA MET A 355 -5.83 13.85 -26.99
C MET A 355 -7.22 13.37 -27.41
N ARG A 356 -7.71 13.78 -28.58
CA ARG A 356 -9.03 13.38 -29.12
C ARG A 356 -8.96 12.21 -30.09
N THR A 357 -7.77 11.84 -30.55
CA THR A 357 -7.59 10.86 -31.63
C THR A 357 -7.24 9.49 -31.04
N PRO A 358 -8.07 8.47 -31.20
CA PRO A 358 -7.72 7.11 -30.77
C PRO A 358 -6.45 6.62 -31.48
N THR A 359 -5.56 5.99 -30.70
CA THR A 359 -4.30 5.42 -31.19
C THR A 359 -3.94 4.19 -30.35
N ASP A 360 -3.08 3.31 -30.86
CA ASP A 360 -2.48 2.20 -30.15
C ASP A 360 -1.01 2.51 -29.74
N GLN A 361 -0.50 3.69 -30.07
CA GLN A 361 0.89 4.07 -29.81
C GLN A 361 1.11 4.53 -28.36
N TRP A 362 0.08 5.07 -27.73
CA TRP A 362 0.06 5.47 -26.33
C TRP A 362 -1.38 5.45 -25.78
N GLU A 363 -1.56 5.47 -24.47
CA GLU A 363 -2.87 5.42 -23.83
C GLU A 363 -3.31 6.80 -23.35
N SER A 364 -4.42 7.30 -23.91
CA SER A 364 -5.13 8.46 -23.36
C SER A 364 -6.18 7.98 -22.36
N LEU A 365 -5.92 8.21 -21.05
CA LEU A 365 -6.92 7.88 -20.03
C LEU A 365 -8.18 8.76 -20.12
N LEU A 366 -8.08 9.94 -20.73
CA LEU A 366 -9.27 10.75 -21.06
C LEU A 366 -10.16 10.02 -22.07
N LEU A 367 -9.60 9.50 -23.14
CA LEU A 367 -10.37 8.71 -24.13
C LEU A 367 -10.88 7.40 -23.53
N ALA A 368 -10.05 6.71 -22.74
CA ALA A 368 -10.44 5.48 -22.05
C ALA A 368 -11.63 5.69 -21.11
N SER A 369 -11.77 6.88 -20.51
CA SER A 369 -12.92 7.24 -19.67
C SER A 369 -14.23 7.44 -20.46
N GLY A 370 -14.15 7.62 -21.78
CA GLY A 370 -15.29 7.82 -22.67
C GLY A 370 -15.94 9.21 -22.57
N SER A 371 -15.80 9.91 -21.45
CA SER A 371 -16.32 11.27 -21.25
C SER A 371 -15.47 12.05 -20.25
N PRO A 372 -15.24 13.36 -20.44
CA PRO A 372 -14.56 14.21 -19.44
C PRO A 372 -15.38 14.40 -18.15
N ASP A 373 -16.67 14.04 -18.11
CA ASP A 373 -17.45 13.95 -16.87
C ASP A 373 -17.04 12.75 -16.00
N ARG A 374 -16.36 11.78 -16.59
CA ARG A 374 -15.80 10.61 -15.91
C ARG A 374 -14.32 10.78 -15.54
N VAL A 375 -13.82 12.02 -15.55
CA VAL A 375 -12.46 12.41 -15.16
C VAL A 375 -12.57 13.42 -14.03
N VAL A 376 -12.20 13.04 -12.80
CA VAL A 376 -12.34 13.87 -11.59
C VAL A 376 -10.96 14.34 -11.12
N LEU A 377 -10.81 15.64 -10.91
CA LEU A 377 -9.58 16.27 -10.44
C LEU A 377 -9.46 16.08 -8.92
N SER A 378 -8.52 15.28 -8.46
CA SER A 378 -8.43 14.82 -7.08
C SER A 378 -7.50 15.65 -6.20
N GLY A 379 -6.58 16.43 -6.78
CA GLY A 379 -5.68 17.24 -5.99
C GLY A 379 -4.81 18.18 -6.81
N PHE A 380 -4.46 19.31 -6.17
CA PHE A 380 -3.65 20.37 -6.76
C PHE A 380 -2.55 20.80 -5.80
N LYS A 381 -1.37 21.11 -6.36
CA LYS A 381 -0.25 21.73 -5.65
C LYS A 381 -0.50 23.22 -5.42
N ALA A 382 -1.02 23.92 -6.44
CA ALA A 382 -1.28 25.36 -6.39
C ALA A 382 -2.58 25.68 -5.63
N ASP A 383 -2.50 26.47 -4.57
CA ASP A 383 -3.67 26.83 -3.74
C ASP A 383 -4.79 27.49 -4.56
N SER A 384 -4.44 28.27 -5.59
CA SER A 384 -5.41 28.92 -6.49
C SER A 384 -6.28 27.95 -7.30
N LEU A 385 -5.84 26.69 -7.46
CA LEU A 385 -6.56 25.66 -8.20
C LEU A 385 -7.32 24.69 -7.29
N LYS A 386 -7.03 24.65 -6.00
CA LYS A 386 -7.71 23.78 -5.02
C LYS A 386 -9.25 23.89 -5.01
N PRO A 387 -9.90 25.04 -5.33
CA PRO A 387 -11.35 25.09 -5.50
C PRO A 387 -11.92 24.17 -6.60
N TYR A 388 -11.07 23.63 -7.46
CA TYR A 388 -11.47 22.63 -8.48
C TYR A 388 -11.38 21.18 -7.98
N THR A 389 -10.81 20.92 -6.81
CA THR A 389 -10.72 19.58 -6.21
C THR A 389 -12.10 18.95 -6.08
N GLY A 390 -12.24 17.70 -6.51
CA GLY A 390 -13.49 16.95 -6.54
C GLY A 390 -14.41 17.27 -7.71
N LYS A 391 -14.07 18.23 -8.60
CA LYS A 391 -14.86 18.54 -9.79
C LYS A 391 -14.41 17.69 -10.98
N THR A 392 -15.35 17.43 -11.89
CA THR A 392 -15.01 16.79 -13.17
C THR A 392 -14.24 17.75 -14.09
N LEU A 393 -13.41 17.20 -14.97
CA LEU A 393 -12.69 17.98 -15.96
C LEU A 393 -13.65 18.76 -16.88
N ALA A 394 -14.79 18.14 -17.25
CA ALA A 394 -15.86 18.81 -17.99
C ALA A 394 -16.42 20.03 -17.27
N ALA A 395 -16.72 19.90 -15.98
CA ALA A 395 -17.24 21.01 -15.17
C ALA A 395 -16.23 22.16 -15.07
N VAL A 396 -14.94 21.85 -14.91
CA VAL A 396 -13.89 22.88 -14.85
C VAL A 396 -13.67 23.55 -16.21
N ALA A 397 -13.72 22.79 -17.32
CA ALA A 397 -13.66 23.35 -18.67
C ALA A 397 -14.80 24.34 -18.93
N ALA A 398 -16.02 23.97 -18.54
CA ALA A 398 -17.20 24.86 -18.65
C ALA A 398 -17.06 26.13 -17.80
N LEU A 399 -16.59 26.01 -16.54
CA LEU A 399 -16.33 27.17 -15.66
C LEU A 399 -15.27 28.13 -16.23
N ARG A 400 -14.29 27.59 -16.97
CA ARG A 400 -13.21 28.37 -17.57
C ARG A 400 -13.55 28.91 -18.96
N GLY A 401 -14.62 28.40 -19.59
CA GLY A 401 -14.99 28.76 -20.97
C GLY A 401 -13.97 28.31 -22.02
N THR A 402 -13.28 27.18 -21.75
CA THR A 402 -12.23 26.61 -22.63
C THR A 402 -12.56 25.16 -22.98
N SER A 403 -11.93 24.62 -24.05
CA SER A 403 -12.09 23.20 -24.34
C SER A 403 -11.51 22.32 -23.22
N VAL A 404 -11.84 21.04 -23.19
CA VAL A 404 -11.35 20.06 -22.23
C VAL A 404 -9.82 19.94 -22.32
N GLU A 405 -9.29 19.87 -23.54
CA GLU A 405 -7.85 19.73 -23.82
C GLU A 405 -7.07 20.99 -23.40
N GLU A 406 -7.58 22.17 -23.76
CA GLU A 406 -6.98 23.44 -23.35
C GLU A 406 -7.02 23.59 -21.81
N THR A 407 -8.11 23.17 -21.18
CA THR A 407 -8.24 23.16 -19.72
C THR A 407 -7.20 22.24 -19.09
N ALA A 408 -7.04 21.02 -19.60
CA ALA A 408 -6.07 20.06 -19.07
C ALA A 408 -4.64 20.59 -19.16
N MET A 409 -4.23 21.12 -20.32
CA MET A 409 -2.91 21.72 -20.51
C MET A 409 -2.68 22.92 -19.58
N ASP A 410 -3.66 23.79 -19.47
CA ASP A 410 -3.59 24.96 -18.57
C ASP A 410 -3.46 24.61 -17.10
N LEU A 411 -4.22 23.59 -16.65
CA LEU A 411 -4.17 23.15 -15.26
C LEU A 411 -2.80 22.62 -14.91
N VAL A 412 -2.20 21.78 -15.75
CA VAL A 412 -0.85 21.24 -15.53
C VAL A 412 0.19 22.37 -15.45
N ILE A 413 0.15 23.33 -16.39
CA ILE A 413 1.09 24.47 -16.40
C ILE A 413 0.94 25.32 -15.13
N LYS A 414 -0.31 25.66 -14.76
CA LYS A 414 -0.59 26.56 -13.63
C LYS A 414 -0.37 25.90 -12.28
N ASP A 415 -0.60 24.61 -12.20
CA ASP A 415 -0.42 23.83 -10.97
C ASP A 415 1.05 23.58 -10.63
N GLY A 416 1.90 23.53 -11.61
CA GLY A 416 3.31 23.16 -11.43
C GLY A 416 3.49 21.68 -11.05
N SER A 417 2.51 20.84 -11.43
CA SER A 417 2.52 19.39 -11.16
C SER A 417 1.77 18.62 -12.24
N ARG A 418 1.69 17.29 -12.07
CA ARG A 418 0.91 16.40 -12.94
C ARG A 418 -0.61 16.55 -12.74
N VAL A 419 -1.08 17.20 -11.68
CA VAL A 419 -2.48 17.32 -11.21
C VAL A 419 -3.11 15.95 -10.91
N GLY A 420 -3.38 15.67 -9.65
CA GLY A 420 -4.02 14.41 -9.24
C GLY A 420 -5.39 14.22 -9.89
N THR A 421 -5.65 13.03 -10.46
CA THR A 421 -6.83 12.79 -11.29
C THR A 421 -7.33 11.36 -11.14
N ILE A 422 -8.67 11.19 -11.09
CA ILE A 422 -9.37 9.90 -11.05
C ILE A 422 -10.05 9.69 -12.41
N TYR A 423 -9.91 8.50 -12.99
CA TYR A 423 -10.45 8.10 -14.28
C TYR A 423 -11.36 6.88 -14.11
N PHE A 424 -12.63 6.97 -14.49
CA PHE A 424 -13.57 5.85 -14.45
C PHE A 424 -13.41 4.97 -15.70
N ILE A 425 -12.58 3.96 -15.63
CA ILE A 425 -12.10 3.16 -16.76
C ILE A 425 -12.19 1.64 -16.55
N ILE A 426 -12.61 1.18 -15.39
CA ILE A 426 -12.56 -0.24 -14.99
C ILE A 426 -13.96 -0.81 -14.91
N ASP A 427 -14.10 -2.07 -15.30
CA ASP A 427 -15.34 -2.85 -15.27
C ASP A 427 -15.45 -3.70 -14.00
N GLU A 428 -16.62 -3.68 -13.36
CA GLU A 428 -16.89 -4.43 -12.13
C GLU A 428 -16.84 -5.95 -12.34
N ASP A 429 -17.34 -6.45 -13.48
CA ASP A 429 -17.33 -7.89 -13.78
C ASP A 429 -15.90 -8.38 -13.98
N ASN A 430 -15.03 -7.57 -14.56
CA ASN A 430 -13.61 -7.86 -14.68
C ASN A 430 -12.90 -7.93 -13.32
N ILE A 431 -13.26 -7.08 -12.37
CA ILE A 431 -12.75 -7.17 -10.99
C ILE A 431 -13.15 -8.52 -10.38
N ALA A 432 -14.43 -8.88 -10.48
CA ALA A 432 -14.92 -10.16 -9.97
C ALA A 432 -14.25 -11.37 -10.65
N ALA A 433 -14.03 -11.31 -11.97
CA ALA A 433 -13.34 -12.35 -12.73
C ALA A 433 -11.88 -12.53 -12.28
N GLN A 434 -11.17 -11.44 -12.02
CA GLN A 434 -9.80 -11.45 -11.51
C GLN A 434 -9.73 -12.01 -10.09
N LEU A 435 -10.63 -11.57 -9.20
CA LEU A 435 -10.72 -12.11 -7.84
C LEU A 435 -10.96 -13.62 -7.80
N ARG A 436 -11.61 -14.23 -8.78
CA ARG A 436 -11.74 -15.70 -8.89
C ARG A 436 -10.42 -16.42 -9.23
N LYS A 437 -9.40 -15.71 -9.71
CA LYS A 437 -8.11 -16.32 -10.05
C LYS A 437 -7.23 -16.54 -8.80
N PRO A 438 -6.73 -17.78 -8.51
CA PRO A 438 -6.02 -18.09 -7.27
C PRO A 438 -4.66 -17.39 -7.12
N TRP A 439 -4.20 -16.69 -8.11
CA TRP A 439 -2.91 -16.00 -8.17
C TRP A 439 -3.04 -14.47 -8.12
N VAL A 440 -4.25 -13.94 -7.97
CA VAL A 440 -4.47 -12.49 -7.83
C VAL A 440 -4.51 -12.12 -6.35
N SER A 441 -3.65 -11.20 -5.93
CA SER A 441 -3.60 -10.59 -4.59
C SER A 441 -4.28 -9.22 -4.56
N VAL A 442 -4.16 -8.48 -3.47
CA VAL A 442 -4.77 -7.17 -3.29
C VAL A 442 -3.69 -6.12 -3.01
N GLY A 443 -3.80 -4.98 -3.69
CA GLY A 443 -3.06 -3.76 -3.42
C GLY A 443 -4.02 -2.59 -3.21
N SER A 444 -3.56 -1.46 -2.66
CA SER A 444 -4.36 -0.24 -2.58
C SER A 444 -4.11 0.69 -3.76
N ASP A 445 -2.90 0.66 -4.31
CA ASP A 445 -2.39 1.63 -5.30
C ASP A 445 -2.60 3.08 -4.84
N ALA A 446 -2.39 3.31 -3.54
CA ALA A 446 -2.66 4.60 -2.90
C ALA A 446 -1.71 4.86 -1.71
N GLY A 447 -1.62 6.13 -1.32
CA GLY A 447 -0.93 6.52 -0.09
C GLY A 447 -1.69 6.08 1.16
N SER A 448 -0.97 5.96 2.27
CA SER A 448 -1.54 5.70 3.58
C SER A 448 -1.89 7.05 4.25
N LEU A 449 -3.17 7.38 4.30
CA LEU A 449 -3.66 8.72 4.58
C LEU A 449 -4.42 8.77 5.91
N ALA A 450 -4.31 9.90 6.63
CA ALA A 450 -5.22 10.21 7.73
C ALA A 450 -6.42 11.05 7.23
N SER A 451 -7.58 10.92 7.89
CA SER A 451 -8.74 11.76 7.60
C SER A 451 -8.68 13.09 8.36
N GLU A 452 -7.49 13.70 8.41
CA GLU A 452 -7.22 14.95 9.10
C GLU A 452 -5.99 15.68 8.51
N GLY A 453 -5.77 16.92 8.94
CA GLY A 453 -4.57 17.69 8.61
C GLY A 453 -4.41 17.98 7.13
N VAL A 454 -3.17 17.84 6.65
CA VAL A 454 -2.79 18.15 5.26
C VAL A 454 -3.51 17.27 4.23
N PHE A 455 -3.87 16.06 4.61
CA PHE A 455 -4.52 15.10 3.71
C PHE A 455 -5.91 15.55 3.25
N LEU A 456 -6.60 16.40 4.03
CA LEU A 456 -7.92 16.95 3.67
C LEU A 456 -7.87 17.99 2.54
N LYS A 457 -6.68 18.39 2.08
CA LYS A 457 -6.52 19.34 0.97
C LYS A 457 -6.70 18.73 -0.42
N SER A 458 -6.82 17.41 -0.50
CA SER A 458 -7.10 16.64 -1.71
C SER A 458 -8.37 15.80 -1.54
N SER A 459 -8.91 15.28 -2.64
CA SER A 459 -10.01 14.31 -2.67
C SER A 459 -9.48 13.00 -3.26
N PRO A 460 -8.77 12.17 -2.47
CA PRO A 460 -8.11 10.98 -2.98
C PRO A 460 -9.14 9.94 -3.44
N HIS A 461 -8.67 8.99 -4.26
CA HIS A 461 -9.46 7.83 -4.63
C HIS A 461 -9.82 7.01 -3.37
N PRO A 462 -11.09 6.52 -3.22
CA PRO A 462 -11.54 5.76 -2.04
C PRO A 462 -10.75 4.46 -1.80
N ARG A 463 -9.99 3.96 -2.80
CA ARG A 463 -9.11 2.79 -2.66
C ARG A 463 -8.06 2.95 -1.56
N ALA A 464 -7.67 4.19 -1.22
CA ALA A 464 -6.77 4.46 -0.10
C ALA A 464 -7.34 4.02 1.25
N TYR A 465 -8.64 4.13 1.42
CA TYR A 465 -9.32 3.88 2.69
C TYR A 465 -10.08 2.56 2.76
N GLY A 466 -10.31 1.88 1.61
CA GLY A 466 -11.29 0.81 1.58
C GLY A 466 -10.88 -0.49 0.86
N SER A 467 -9.76 -0.57 0.15
CA SER A 467 -9.45 -1.71 -0.73
C SER A 467 -9.56 -3.07 -0.05
N PHE A 468 -8.98 -3.24 1.14
CA PHE A 468 -8.97 -4.51 1.86
C PHE A 468 -10.33 -4.81 2.52
N ALA A 469 -10.93 -3.80 3.13
CA ALA A 469 -12.25 -3.94 3.74
C ALA A 469 -13.34 -4.24 2.68
N ARG A 470 -13.24 -3.64 1.48
CA ARG A 470 -14.14 -3.87 0.36
C ARG A 470 -14.07 -5.31 -0.17
N VAL A 471 -12.88 -5.91 -0.22
CA VAL A 471 -12.75 -7.33 -0.58
C VAL A 471 -13.56 -8.19 0.38
N LEU A 472 -13.43 -7.98 1.69
CA LEU A 472 -14.13 -8.77 2.71
C LEU A 472 -15.63 -8.44 2.80
N GLY A 473 -15.98 -7.16 2.70
CA GLY A 473 -17.37 -6.71 2.76
C GLY A 473 -18.15 -7.04 1.51
N LYS A 474 -17.75 -6.46 0.36
CA LYS A 474 -18.47 -6.60 -0.89
C LYS A 474 -18.26 -7.98 -1.53
N TYR A 475 -17.02 -8.36 -1.84
CA TYR A 475 -16.77 -9.54 -2.70
C TYR A 475 -16.81 -10.87 -1.94
N VAL A 476 -16.62 -10.88 -0.63
CA VAL A 476 -16.79 -12.07 0.21
C VAL A 476 -18.21 -12.16 0.74
N ARG A 477 -18.65 -11.20 1.58
CA ARG A 477 -19.92 -11.29 2.29
C ARG A 477 -21.13 -11.05 1.38
N ASP A 478 -21.12 -9.94 0.60
CA ASP A 478 -22.33 -9.48 -0.11
C ASP A 478 -22.48 -10.18 -1.46
N ASP A 479 -21.43 -10.20 -2.29
CA ASP A 479 -21.46 -10.74 -3.66
C ASP A 479 -21.04 -12.22 -3.75
N THR A 480 -20.48 -12.79 -2.68
CA THR A 480 -20.02 -14.20 -2.59
C THR A 480 -19.10 -14.63 -3.75
N VAL A 481 -18.25 -13.71 -4.23
CA VAL A 481 -17.25 -13.98 -5.28
C VAL A 481 -16.14 -14.89 -4.76
N LEU A 482 -15.79 -14.72 -3.47
CA LEU A 482 -14.80 -15.50 -2.72
C LEU A 482 -15.41 -16.01 -1.42
N THR A 483 -14.86 -17.11 -0.88
CA THR A 483 -15.08 -17.46 0.53
C THR A 483 -14.23 -16.56 1.43
N LEU A 484 -14.55 -16.48 2.72
CA LEU A 484 -13.78 -15.65 3.65
C LEU A 484 -12.34 -16.15 3.81
N GLU A 485 -12.14 -17.48 3.83
CA GLU A 485 -10.81 -18.11 3.88
C GLU A 485 -9.95 -17.69 2.70
N GLU A 486 -10.55 -17.69 1.51
CA GLU A 486 -9.85 -17.31 0.29
C GLU A 486 -9.60 -15.80 0.25
N GLY A 487 -10.54 -14.97 0.68
CA GLY A 487 -10.34 -13.53 0.84
C GLY A 487 -9.17 -13.20 1.76
N VAL A 488 -9.10 -13.86 2.92
CA VAL A 488 -7.95 -13.72 3.84
C VAL A 488 -6.65 -14.18 3.16
N ARG A 489 -6.65 -15.33 2.49
CA ARG A 489 -5.46 -15.85 1.80
C ARG A 489 -4.91 -14.86 0.75
N ARG A 490 -5.81 -14.18 -0.02
CA ARG A 490 -5.43 -13.19 -1.05
C ARG A 490 -4.70 -11.98 -0.50
N MET A 491 -4.96 -11.65 0.75
CA MET A 491 -4.38 -10.48 1.41
C MET A 491 -3.24 -10.84 2.38
N THR A 492 -2.94 -12.13 2.56
CA THR A 492 -1.96 -12.58 3.56
C THR A 492 -0.92 -13.53 2.99
N SER A 493 -1.17 -14.85 2.94
CA SER A 493 -0.18 -15.83 2.54
C SER A 493 0.15 -15.79 1.04
N LEU A 494 -0.79 -15.40 0.18
CA LEU A 494 -0.51 -15.25 -1.25
C LEU A 494 0.53 -14.15 -1.51
N PRO A 495 0.33 -12.88 -1.10
CA PRO A 495 1.35 -11.86 -1.29
C PRO A 495 2.65 -12.18 -0.52
N ALA A 496 2.57 -12.83 0.65
CA ALA A 496 3.76 -13.29 1.36
C ALA A 496 4.57 -14.32 0.54
N ALA A 497 3.89 -15.25 -0.12
CA ALA A 497 4.52 -16.22 -1.02
C ALA A 497 5.10 -15.56 -2.28
N ASN A 498 4.34 -14.64 -2.91
CA ASN A 498 4.79 -13.88 -4.08
C ASN A 498 6.09 -13.12 -3.76
N LEU A 499 6.17 -12.50 -2.60
CA LEU A 499 7.34 -11.77 -2.12
C LEU A 499 8.40 -12.66 -1.46
N ARG A 500 8.16 -13.98 -1.30
CA ARG A 500 9.02 -14.91 -0.54
C ARG A 500 9.35 -14.38 0.85
N LEU A 501 8.34 -13.92 1.58
CA LEU A 501 8.51 -13.47 2.96
C LEU A 501 8.59 -14.66 3.91
N ALA A 502 9.66 -14.69 4.70
CA ALA A 502 9.77 -15.65 5.79
C ALA A 502 8.94 -15.18 6.99
N ARG A 503 8.22 -16.12 7.64
CA ARG A 503 7.54 -15.90 8.92
C ARG A 503 6.41 -14.86 8.90
N ARG A 504 5.82 -14.53 7.72
CA ARG A 504 4.68 -13.61 7.59
C ARG A 504 3.57 -14.21 6.74
N GLY A 505 2.34 -13.71 6.91
CA GLY A 505 1.17 -14.11 6.13
C GLY A 505 0.47 -15.37 6.63
N THR A 506 0.90 -15.97 7.75
CA THR A 506 0.25 -17.14 8.34
C THR A 506 0.20 -17.06 9.87
N LEU A 507 -0.89 -17.60 10.49
CA LEU A 507 -0.97 -17.83 11.92
C LEU A 507 -0.31 -19.17 12.26
N ALA A 508 1.00 -19.15 12.46
CA ALA A 508 1.75 -20.36 12.84
C ALA A 508 2.78 -20.04 13.93
N PRO A 509 3.07 -20.98 14.85
CA PRO A 509 4.18 -20.81 15.78
C PRO A 509 5.49 -20.47 15.07
N GLY A 510 6.19 -19.44 15.53
CA GLY A 510 7.39 -18.90 14.91
C GLY A 510 7.14 -17.82 13.86
N SER A 511 5.91 -17.57 13.41
CA SER A 511 5.58 -16.42 12.57
C SER A 511 5.64 -15.11 13.38
N PHE A 512 5.94 -14.00 12.71
CA PHE A 512 5.77 -12.69 13.32
C PHE A 512 4.30 -12.46 13.69
N ALA A 513 4.07 -11.85 14.84
CA ALA A 513 2.74 -11.54 15.34
C ALA A 513 2.19 -10.26 14.67
N ASP A 514 1.96 -10.35 13.36
CA ASP A 514 1.15 -9.42 12.58
C ASP A 514 -0.25 -10.03 12.47
N ILE A 515 -1.22 -9.47 13.19
CA ILE A 515 -2.54 -10.10 13.39
C ILE A 515 -3.63 -9.04 13.27
N VAL A 516 -4.73 -9.43 12.64
CA VAL A 516 -5.96 -8.63 12.54
C VAL A 516 -7.11 -9.39 13.21
N ILE A 517 -7.88 -8.69 14.03
CA ILE A 517 -9.14 -9.16 14.60
C ILE A 517 -10.25 -8.29 14.02
N PHE A 518 -11.17 -8.89 13.28
CA PHE A 518 -12.24 -8.16 12.61
C PHE A 518 -13.57 -8.89 12.67
N ASN A 519 -14.66 -8.16 12.52
CA ASN A 519 -16.00 -8.72 12.45
C ASN A 519 -16.41 -8.96 10.99
N PRO A 520 -16.50 -10.21 10.52
CA PRO A 520 -16.83 -10.52 9.14
C PRO A 520 -18.24 -10.09 8.73
N ALA A 521 -19.16 -9.97 9.68
CA ALA A 521 -20.53 -9.54 9.41
C ALA A 521 -20.67 -8.03 9.18
N THR A 522 -19.71 -7.23 9.68
CA THR A 522 -19.82 -5.75 9.65
C THR A 522 -18.67 -5.04 8.93
N ILE A 523 -17.59 -5.78 8.58
CA ILE A 523 -16.47 -5.18 7.88
C ILE A 523 -16.91 -4.61 6.52
N ARG A 524 -16.53 -3.36 6.25
CA ARG A 524 -16.84 -2.67 4.99
C ARG A 524 -15.97 -1.44 4.78
N ASP A 525 -15.84 -1.03 3.51
CA ASP A 525 -15.39 0.28 3.10
C ASP A 525 -16.52 1.32 3.30
N ASN A 526 -16.17 2.48 3.83
CA ASN A 526 -17.09 3.60 4.00
C ASN A 526 -16.77 4.75 3.02
N ALA A 527 -15.55 4.78 2.49
CA ALA A 527 -15.09 5.82 1.58
C ALA A 527 -15.81 5.73 0.23
N THR A 528 -16.25 6.88 -0.29
CA THR A 528 -16.83 7.02 -1.64
C THR A 528 -16.02 8.03 -2.45
N PHE A 529 -16.29 8.15 -3.76
CA PHE A 529 -15.63 9.14 -4.59
C PHE A 529 -15.99 10.58 -4.19
N GLU A 530 -17.18 10.80 -3.63
CA GLU A 530 -17.65 12.09 -3.13
C GLU A 530 -17.17 12.40 -1.71
N GLN A 531 -16.97 11.37 -0.89
CA GLN A 531 -16.55 11.47 0.51
C GLN A 531 -15.45 10.45 0.81
N PRO A 532 -14.22 10.68 0.30
CA PRO A 532 -13.17 9.67 0.37
C PRO A 532 -12.51 9.53 1.75
N HIS A 533 -12.53 10.57 2.59
CA HIS A 533 -11.83 10.62 3.88
C HIS A 533 -12.59 9.90 4.99
N GLN A 534 -12.93 8.61 4.77
CA GLN A 534 -13.65 7.78 5.72
C GLN A 534 -12.91 6.46 5.94
N TYR A 535 -12.48 6.21 7.16
CA TYR A 535 -11.88 4.91 7.49
C TYR A 535 -12.88 3.77 7.32
N ALA A 536 -12.38 2.59 6.97
CA ALA A 536 -13.14 1.36 6.98
C ALA A 536 -13.65 1.03 8.39
N SER A 537 -14.71 0.26 8.47
CA SER A 537 -15.27 -0.23 9.73
C SER A 537 -15.23 -1.75 9.78
N GLY A 538 -15.29 -2.31 11.02
CA GLY A 538 -15.31 -3.75 11.27
C GLY A 538 -13.97 -4.34 11.72
N VAL A 539 -12.84 -3.67 11.52
CA VAL A 539 -11.57 -4.02 12.16
C VAL A 539 -11.60 -3.55 13.61
N ARG A 540 -11.34 -4.45 14.55
CA ARG A 540 -11.36 -4.15 15.97
C ARG A 540 -9.96 -3.97 16.55
N ASP A 541 -9.09 -4.96 16.35
CA ASP A 541 -7.71 -4.92 16.87
C ASP A 541 -6.71 -5.28 15.78
N VAL A 542 -5.55 -4.61 15.79
CA VAL A 542 -4.43 -4.92 14.92
C VAL A 542 -3.15 -4.98 15.74
N PHE A 543 -2.39 -6.05 15.54
CA PHE A 543 -1.05 -6.21 16.09
C PHE A 543 -0.03 -6.19 14.95
N VAL A 544 1.06 -5.48 15.17
CA VAL A 544 2.21 -5.44 14.26
C VAL A 544 3.46 -5.79 15.07
N ASN A 545 4.18 -6.82 14.64
CA ASN A 545 5.34 -7.33 15.37
C ASN A 545 5.06 -7.56 16.87
N GLY A 546 3.87 -8.05 17.21
CA GLY A 546 3.43 -8.36 18.58
C GLY A 546 2.92 -7.17 19.39
N VAL A 547 2.98 -5.95 18.88
CA VAL A 547 2.50 -4.74 19.54
C VAL A 547 1.11 -4.37 19.04
N GLN A 548 0.17 -4.10 19.94
CA GLN A 548 -1.20 -3.69 19.59
C GLN A 548 -1.20 -2.24 19.10
N VAL A 549 -1.46 -2.05 17.79
CA VAL A 549 -1.50 -0.75 17.12
C VAL A 549 -2.92 -0.19 17.04
N VAL A 550 -3.91 -1.07 16.83
CA VAL A 550 -5.33 -0.71 16.92
C VAL A 550 -5.96 -1.50 18.06
N ARG A 551 -6.75 -0.81 18.88
CA ARG A 551 -7.51 -1.39 19.99
C ARG A 551 -8.95 -0.89 19.95
N ASN A 552 -9.91 -1.80 19.86
CA ASN A 552 -11.34 -1.46 19.79
C ASN A 552 -11.67 -0.43 18.70
N GLY A 553 -11.00 -0.51 17.55
CA GLY A 553 -11.19 0.40 16.42
C GLY A 553 -10.48 1.75 16.54
N GLU A 554 -9.64 1.96 17.56
CA GLU A 554 -8.88 3.19 17.75
C GLU A 554 -7.37 2.94 17.70
N HIS A 555 -6.64 3.85 17.06
CA HIS A 555 -5.18 3.79 16.98
C HIS A 555 -4.54 4.10 18.35
N THR A 556 -3.66 3.24 18.83
CA THR A 556 -3.04 3.35 20.17
C THR A 556 -1.87 4.35 20.25
N GLY A 557 -1.40 4.86 19.12
CA GLY A 557 -0.17 5.66 19.01
C GLY A 557 1.10 4.84 18.81
N ALA A 558 1.03 3.49 18.89
CA ALA A 558 2.19 2.61 18.72
C ALA A 558 2.67 2.59 17.26
N LYS A 559 3.99 2.57 17.09
CA LYS A 559 4.66 2.58 15.78
C LYS A 559 5.76 1.51 15.72
N PRO A 560 5.42 0.22 15.82
CA PRO A 560 6.39 -0.88 15.91
C PRO A 560 6.88 -1.38 14.54
N GLY A 561 6.52 -0.73 13.46
CA GLY A 561 6.84 -1.14 12.10
C GLY A 561 8.36 -1.22 11.85
N ARG A 562 8.74 -2.12 10.97
CA ARG A 562 10.13 -2.43 10.63
C ARG A 562 10.32 -2.47 9.13
N VAL A 563 11.56 -2.31 8.68
CA VAL A 563 11.94 -2.60 7.30
C VAL A 563 11.90 -4.11 7.06
N VAL A 564 11.14 -4.55 6.07
CA VAL A 564 11.11 -5.95 5.62
C VAL A 564 12.03 -6.09 4.40
N LEU A 565 13.25 -6.47 4.68
CA LEU A 565 14.32 -6.55 3.67
C LEU A 565 14.05 -7.60 2.60
N GLY A 566 14.49 -7.29 1.38
CA GLY A 566 14.47 -8.18 0.23
C GLY A 566 15.45 -9.35 0.33
N PRO A 567 15.34 -10.32 -0.60
CA PRO A 567 16.09 -11.59 -0.51
C PRO A 567 17.60 -11.42 -0.67
N GLY A 568 18.06 -10.35 -1.32
CA GLY A 568 19.48 -10.04 -1.55
C GLY A 568 20.18 -9.27 -0.44
N ALA A 569 19.44 -8.88 0.62
CA ALA A 569 19.97 -8.01 1.65
C ALA A 569 21.22 -8.60 2.33
N ARG A 570 22.28 -7.83 2.36
CA ARG A 570 23.46 -8.13 3.20
C ARG A 570 23.14 -7.75 4.65
N ARG A 571 23.34 -8.68 5.57
CA ARG A 571 23.16 -8.51 7.03
C ARG A 571 24.39 -7.91 7.67
#